data_a8adae99ae5ad17f372989d3565b7574
#
_entry.id   a8adae99ae5ad17f372989d3565b7574
#
_cell.length_a   1.000
_cell.length_b   1.000
_cell.length_c   1.000
_cell.angle_alpha   90.00
_cell.angle_beta   90.00
_cell.angle_gamma   90.00
#
_symmetry.space_group_name_H-M   'P 1'
#
loop_
_entity.id
_entity.type
_entity.pdbx_description
1 polymer ?
#
loop_
_entity_poly.entity_id
_entity_poly.type
_entity_poly.pdbx_seq_one_letter_code
_entity_poly.pdbx_strand_id
1 'polypeptide(L)'
;SLAGIVIGIGAMVYAALADSVSIRTLLIIGMALVGVGSLIGFLFHGVWPMVLTGRLIQTSGLACAETLYVIYVTKHLPEKDQKTYLGFSTSAFQLAMLLGVLTSGVVATYISWTAMFLVALILVLTIPVIVRTVPAEETAQAHVDVLGLFFIAVFSSSLIIFVGNFAWLPAVVALVGIALFIWHIHAHGETIVQPEFFHNGRYVTTLLVVLVVYSTQLGLSAVVIPGAVQYVHHQTLATASFLIVPGYAVGAIVGALSGQIGKRLTSRRAILTALGLILVALVLTACLISQNTWVLVIAMMLFSAGFAM
;
A
#
# COMPACT_ATOMS: atom_id res chain seq x y z
N SER A 1 -5.91 -8.45 7.81
CA SER A 1 -7.27 -7.95 7.61
C SER A 1 -7.71 -8.09 6.15
N LEU A 2 -9.00 -8.35 5.89
CA LEU A 2 -9.56 -8.54 4.55
C LEU A 2 -9.26 -7.38 3.60
N ALA A 3 -9.31 -6.14 4.09
CA ALA A 3 -9.00 -4.96 3.28
C ALA A 3 -7.56 -4.98 2.71
N GLY A 4 -6.57 -5.40 3.49
CA GLY A 4 -5.19 -5.53 3.00
C GLY A 4 -5.04 -6.59 1.90
N ILE A 5 -5.77 -7.71 2.01
CA ILE A 5 -5.83 -8.74 0.96
C ILE A 5 -6.37 -8.14 -0.34
N VAL A 6 -7.50 -7.42 -0.24
CA VAL A 6 -8.16 -6.83 -1.41
C VAL A 6 -7.30 -5.76 -2.08
N ILE A 7 -6.54 -4.95 -1.32
CA ILE A 7 -5.58 -4.00 -1.88
C ILE A 7 -4.48 -4.73 -2.67
N GLY A 8 -3.86 -5.76 -2.07
CA GLY A 8 -2.78 -6.50 -2.71
C GLY A 8 -3.23 -7.21 -3.99
N ILE A 9 -4.36 -7.92 -3.95
CA ILE A 9 -4.94 -8.59 -5.13
C ILE A 9 -5.36 -7.54 -6.16
N GLY A 10 -6.03 -6.47 -5.73
CA GLY A 10 -6.45 -5.39 -6.61
C GLY A 10 -5.28 -4.74 -7.35
N ALA A 11 -4.17 -4.48 -6.67
CA ALA A 11 -2.97 -3.93 -7.30
C ALA A 11 -2.44 -4.85 -8.42
N MET A 12 -2.41 -6.17 -8.21
CA MET A 12 -1.99 -7.14 -9.23
C MET A 12 -2.98 -7.18 -10.41
N VAL A 13 -4.30 -7.15 -10.12
CA VAL A 13 -5.34 -7.12 -11.16
C VAL A 13 -5.22 -5.86 -12.01
N TYR A 14 -5.07 -4.68 -11.40
CA TYR A 14 -4.90 -3.45 -12.14
C TYR A 14 -3.59 -3.41 -12.94
N ALA A 15 -2.51 -3.97 -12.40
CA ALA A 15 -1.26 -4.09 -13.13
C ALA A 15 -1.41 -4.98 -14.38
N ALA A 16 -2.05 -6.13 -14.26
CA ALA A 16 -2.33 -7.02 -15.38
C ALA A 16 -3.27 -6.40 -16.43
N LEU A 17 -4.30 -5.67 -15.97
CA LEU A 17 -5.25 -5.00 -16.86
C LEU A 17 -4.65 -3.79 -17.56
N ALA A 18 -3.62 -3.15 -17.01
CA ALA A 18 -3.00 -1.94 -17.58
C ALA A 18 -2.31 -2.19 -18.94
N ASP A 19 -2.10 -3.43 -19.33
CA ASP A 19 -1.58 -3.80 -20.66
C ASP A 19 -2.71 -3.97 -21.70
N SER A 20 -3.93 -4.24 -21.24
CA SER A 20 -5.11 -4.51 -22.10
C SER A 20 -6.14 -3.40 -22.10
N VAL A 21 -6.19 -2.58 -21.06
CA VAL A 21 -7.18 -1.53 -20.84
C VAL A 21 -6.47 -0.21 -20.54
N SER A 22 -6.94 0.88 -21.13
CA SER A 22 -6.31 2.19 -20.90
C SER A 22 -6.29 2.57 -19.43
N ILE A 23 -5.18 3.16 -18.98
CA ILE A 23 -4.98 3.62 -17.59
C ILE A 23 -6.11 4.58 -17.19
N ARG A 24 -6.55 5.44 -18.11
CA ARG A 24 -7.70 6.34 -17.90
C ARG A 24 -8.96 5.58 -17.53
N THR A 25 -9.32 4.55 -18.28
CA THR A 25 -10.53 3.74 -18.03
C THR A 25 -10.43 3.01 -16.69
N LEU A 26 -9.28 2.41 -16.39
CA LEU A 26 -9.05 1.73 -15.12
C LEU A 26 -9.15 2.68 -13.91
N LEU A 27 -8.61 3.90 -14.01
CA LEU A 27 -8.75 4.92 -12.97
C LEU A 27 -10.20 5.33 -12.75
N ILE A 28 -10.98 5.52 -13.83
CA ILE A 28 -12.41 5.84 -13.72
C ILE A 28 -13.17 4.70 -13.04
N ILE A 29 -12.93 3.46 -13.45
CA ILE A 29 -13.55 2.28 -12.82
C ILE A 29 -13.17 2.21 -11.34
N GLY A 30 -11.90 2.39 -11.00
CA GLY A 30 -11.43 2.39 -9.61
C GLY A 30 -12.14 3.45 -8.76
N MET A 31 -12.22 4.71 -9.25
CA MET A 31 -12.91 5.78 -8.53
C MET A 31 -14.42 5.55 -8.44
N ALA A 32 -15.04 4.96 -9.46
CA ALA A 32 -16.45 4.56 -9.41
C ALA A 32 -16.69 3.47 -8.36
N LEU A 33 -15.81 2.47 -8.26
CA LEU A 33 -15.88 1.44 -7.21
C LEU A 33 -15.72 2.03 -5.81
N VAL A 34 -14.81 3.01 -5.63
CA VAL A 34 -14.70 3.77 -4.37
C VAL A 34 -16.03 4.44 -4.04
N GLY A 35 -16.66 5.09 -5.01
CA GLY A 35 -17.94 5.75 -4.82
C GLY A 35 -19.07 4.78 -4.42
N VAL A 36 -19.23 3.72 -5.19
CA VAL A 36 -20.26 2.69 -4.94
C VAL A 36 -20.06 2.02 -3.59
N GLY A 37 -18.82 1.59 -3.29
CA GLY A 37 -18.50 0.97 -2.00
C GLY A 37 -18.74 1.90 -0.81
N SER A 38 -18.39 3.19 -0.97
CA SER A 38 -18.65 4.22 0.05
C SER A 38 -20.13 4.44 0.29
N LEU A 39 -20.94 4.53 -0.76
CA LEU A 39 -22.39 4.68 -0.64
C LEU A 39 -23.04 3.46 0.02
N ILE A 40 -22.66 2.25 -0.37
CA ILE A 40 -23.17 1.02 0.27
C ILE A 40 -22.82 1.02 1.76
N GLY A 41 -21.55 1.26 2.11
CA GLY A 41 -21.09 1.25 3.51
C GLY A 41 -21.77 2.33 4.36
N PHE A 42 -22.05 3.51 3.79
CA PHE A 42 -22.72 4.60 4.48
C PHE A 42 -24.23 4.35 4.62
N LEU A 43 -24.94 4.02 3.53
CA LEU A 43 -26.40 3.88 3.52
C LEU A 43 -26.87 2.66 4.33
N PHE A 44 -26.12 1.57 4.27
CA PHE A 44 -26.47 0.32 4.94
C PHE A 44 -25.66 0.05 6.20
N HIS A 45 -25.23 1.11 6.89
CA HIS A 45 -24.35 1.00 8.08
C HIS A 45 -24.96 0.20 9.24
N GLY A 46 -26.29 0.04 9.30
CA GLY A 46 -26.97 -0.80 10.29
C GLY A 46 -26.86 -2.31 10.03
N VAL A 47 -26.39 -2.72 8.85
CA VAL A 47 -26.28 -4.14 8.44
C VAL A 47 -24.82 -4.50 8.23
N TRP A 48 -24.19 -5.15 9.20
CA TRP A 48 -22.76 -5.45 9.20
C TRP A 48 -22.22 -6.12 7.90
N PRO A 49 -22.90 -7.13 7.32
CA PRO A 49 -22.46 -7.69 6.03
C PRO A 49 -22.41 -6.65 4.90
N MET A 50 -23.33 -5.69 4.87
CA MET A 50 -23.35 -4.63 3.86
C MET A 50 -22.22 -3.63 4.06
N VAL A 51 -21.89 -3.30 5.31
CA VAL A 51 -20.73 -2.46 5.65
C VAL A 51 -19.44 -3.13 5.16
N LEU A 52 -19.31 -4.44 5.41
CA LEU A 52 -18.14 -5.21 4.98
C LEU A 52 -18.05 -5.26 3.44
N THR A 53 -19.16 -5.55 2.77
CA THR A 53 -19.23 -5.56 1.30
C THR A 53 -18.89 -4.20 0.72
N GLY A 54 -19.46 -3.11 1.25
CA GLY A 54 -19.12 -1.75 0.86
C GLY A 54 -17.64 -1.45 1.03
N ARG A 55 -17.04 -1.88 2.15
CA ARG A 55 -15.62 -1.71 2.42
C ARG A 55 -14.73 -2.49 1.45
N LEU A 56 -15.09 -3.72 1.09
CA LEU A 56 -14.35 -4.52 0.12
C LEU A 56 -14.39 -3.89 -1.28
N ILE A 57 -15.57 -3.45 -1.74
CA ILE A 57 -15.72 -2.76 -3.03
C ILE A 57 -14.93 -1.44 -3.03
N GLN A 58 -15.05 -0.61 -1.99
CA GLN A 58 -14.30 0.62 -1.83
C GLN A 58 -12.80 0.37 -1.90
N THR A 59 -12.32 -0.63 -1.19
CA THR A 59 -10.90 -0.97 -1.09
C THR A 59 -10.35 -1.50 -2.42
N SER A 60 -11.14 -2.28 -3.17
CA SER A 60 -10.75 -2.73 -4.51
C SER A 60 -10.56 -1.56 -5.47
N GLY A 61 -11.38 -0.50 -5.35
CA GLY A 61 -11.21 0.72 -6.12
C GLY A 61 -9.97 1.51 -5.72
N LEU A 62 -9.64 1.60 -4.43
CA LEU A 62 -8.45 2.32 -3.94
C LEU A 62 -7.13 1.71 -4.43
N ALA A 63 -7.09 0.39 -4.67
CA ALA A 63 -5.90 -0.31 -5.16
C ALA A 63 -5.42 0.19 -6.54
N CYS A 64 -6.28 0.82 -7.35
CA CYS A 64 -5.93 1.28 -8.69
C CYS A 64 -4.96 2.47 -8.68
N ALA A 65 -5.10 3.42 -7.75
CA ALA A 65 -4.47 4.72 -7.84
C ALA A 65 -2.94 4.64 -7.82
N GLU A 66 -2.36 3.98 -6.82
CA GLU A 66 -0.90 3.86 -6.68
C GLU A 66 -0.30 2.99 -7.79
N THR A 67 -0.91 1.84 -8.06
CA THR A 67 -0.43 0.90 -9.08
C THR A 67 -0.40 1.53 -10.47
N LEU A 68 -1.51 2.14 -10.89
CA LEU A 68 -1.60 2.75 -12.20
C LEU A 68 -0.74 4.01 -12.33
N TYR A 69 -0.54 4.76 -11.24
CA TYR A 69 0.38 5.89 -11.23
C TYR A 69 1.82 5.45 -11.50
N VAL A 70 2.30 4.42 -10.80
CA VAL A 70 3.64 3.88 -11.00
C VAL A 70 3.82 3.39 -12.43
N ILE A 71 2.84 2.66 -12.97
CA ILE A 71 2.87 2.17 -14.36
C ILE A 71 2.88 3.35 -15.34
N TYR A 72 2.05 4.37 -15.13
CA TYR A 72 2.01 5.55 -15.99
C TYR A 72 3.36 6.27 -16.02
N VAL A 73 3.95 6.50 -14.84
CA VAL A 73 5.26 7.17 -14.72
C VAL A 73 6.36 6.38 -15.43
N THR A 74 6.39 5.06 -15.24
CA THR A 74 7.44 4.21 -15.84
C THR A 74 7.29 4.02 -17.35
N LYS A 75 6.05 4.03 -17.86
CA LYS A 75 5.78 3.90 -19.31
C LYS A 75 5.96 5.19 -20.10
N HIS A 76 5.61 6.35 -19.51
CA HIS A 76 5.47 7.60 -20.25
C HIS A 76 6.54 8.65 -19.95
N LEU A 77 7.26 8.54 -18.83
CA LEU A 77 8.23 9.56 -18.45
C LEU A 77 9.67 9.09 -18.73
N PRO A 78 10.56 10.03 -19.18
CA PRO A 78 11.96 9.74 -19.32
C PRO A 78 12.58 9.27 -17.98
N GLU A 79 13.54 8.34 -18.02
CA GLU A 79 14.20 7.76 -16.83
C GLU A 79 14.75 8.84 -15.87
N LYS A 80 15.25 9.97 -16.40
CA LYS A 80 15.78 11.08 -15.60
C LYS A 80 14.73 11.70 -14.66
N ASP A 81 13.46 11.68 -15.05
CA ASP A 81 12.36 12.32 -14.33
C ASP A 81 11.57 11.32 -13.47
N GLN A 82 11.62 10.02 -13.80
CA GLN A 82 10.89 8.96 -13.10
C GLN A 82 11.12 8.98 -11.58
N LYS A 83 12.39 9.15 -11.13
CA LYS A 83 12.72 9.20 -9.70
C LYS A 83 11.99 10.31 -8.97
N THR A 84 11.83 11.47 -9.60
CA THR A 84 11.13 12.61 -9.00
C THR A 84 9.63 12.32 -8.87
N TYR A 85 9.03 11.81 -9.92
CA TYR A 85 7.59 11.52 -9.92
C TYR A 85 7.23 10.33 -9.03
N LEU A 86 8.06 9.28 -8.99
CA LEU A 86 7.87 8.17 -8.04
C LEU A 86 8.01 8.64 -6.59
N GLY A 87 8.92 9.58 -6.32
CA GLY A 87 9.01 10.21 -5.01
C GLY A 87 7.78 11.03 -4.62
N PHE A 88 7.11 11.67 -5.59
CA PHE A 88 5.82 12.32 -5.33
C PHE A 88 4.72 11.32 -4.96
N SER A 89 4.73 10.10 -5.52
CA SER A 89 3.83 9.03 -5.08
C SER A 89 4.04 8.68 -3.60
N THR A 90 5.30 8.48 -3.21
CA THR A 90 5.63 8.20 -1.80
C THR A 90 5.25 9.36 -0.89
N SER A 91 5.49 10.61 -1.33
CA SER A 91 5.08 11.81 -0.59
C SER A 91 3.56 11.87 -0.41
N ALA A 92 2.79 11.63 -1.48
CA ALA A 92 1.34 11.61 -1.44
C ALA A 92 0.82 10.49 -0.51
N PHE A 93 1.43 9.30 -0.53
CA PHE A 93 1.11 8.20 0.38
C PHE A 93 1.32 8.61 1.85
N GLN A 94 2.46 9.20 2.17
CA GLN A 94 2.76 9.66 3.53
C GLN A 94 1.84 10.81 3.99
N LEU A 95 1.50 11.75 3.09
CA LEU A 95 0.51 12.80 3.37
C LEU A 95 -0.89 12.20 3.59
N ALA A 96 -1.29 11.21 2.81
CA ALA A 96 -2.56 10.53 2.99
C ALA A 96 -2.64 9.81 4.34
N MET A 97 -1.55 9.15 4.76
CA MET A 97 -1.46 8.53 6.09
C MET A 97 -1.56 9.56 7.21
N LEU A 98 -0.85 10.70 7.08
CA LEU A 98 -0.92 11.81 8.04
C LEU A 98 -2.34 12.37 8.14
N LEU A 99 -2.95 12.71 7.02
CA LEU A 99 -4.31 13.24 6.97
C LEU A 99 -5.32 12.20 7.49
N GLY A 100 -5.15 10.93 7.15
CA GLY A 100 -5.98 9.83 7.62
C GLY A 100 -5.95 9.70 9.14
N VAL A 101 -4.78 9.78 9.75
CA VAL A 101 -4.63 9.74 11.22
C VAL A 101 -5.30 10.94 11.88
N LEU A 102 -5.08 12.16 11.36
CA LEU A 102 -5.68 13.38 11.91
C LEU A 102 -7.20 13.42 11.75
N THR A 103 -7.70 13.05 10.56
CA THR A 103 -9.13 13.11 10.26
C THR A 103 -9.91 11.99 10.93
N SER A 104 -9.33 10.77 11.03
CA SER A 104 -10.02 9.63 11.63
C SER A 104 -10.42 9.89 13.09
N GLY A 105 -9.53 10.48 13.89
CA GLY A 105 -9.80 10.83 15.28
C GLY A 105 -10.93 11.86 15.41
N VAL A 106 -10.88 12.92 14.61
CA VAL A 106 -11.89 13.98 14.63
C VAL A 106 -13.24 13.47 14.12
N VAL A 107 -13.27 12.82 12.97
CA VAL A 107 -14.51 12.34 12.35
C VAL A 107 -15.18 11.27 13.21
N ALA A 108 -14.42 10.30 13.73
CA ALA A 108 -14.98 9.24 14.57
C ALA A 108 -15.51 9.76 15.91
N THR A 109 -14.88 10.80 16.49
CA THR A 109 -15.24 11.35 17.81
C THR A 109 -16.39 12.34 17.73
N TYR A 110 -16.38 13.25 16.76
CA TYR A 110 -17.31 14.39 16.72
C TYR A 110 -18.48 14.22 15.74
N ILE A 111 -18.37 13.31 14.78
CA ILE A 111 -19.41 13.12 13.77
C ILE A 111 -19.97 11.70 13.86
N SER A 112 -19.33 10.74 13.26
CA SER A 112 -19.64 9.31 13.34
C SER A 112 -18.57 8.51 12.57
N TRP A 113 -18.34 7.26 12.97
CA TRP A 113 -17.46 6.38 12.23
C TRP A 113 -17.93 6.12 10.79
N THR A 114 -19.25 6.17 10.55
CA THR A 114 -19.86 5.99 9.21
C THR A 114 -19.54 7.13 8.25
N ALA A 115 -19.32 8.34 8.79
CA ALA A 115 -18.91 9.49 7.99
C ALA A 115 -17.54 9.31 7.31
N MET A 116 -16.72 8.35 7.78
CA MET A 116 -15.47 7.98 7.10
C MET A 116 -15.69 7.47 5.66
N PHE A 117 -16.86 6.86 5.38
CA PHE A 117 -17.22 6.49 4.02
C PHE A 117 -17.48 7.71 3.13
N LEU A 118 -18.06 8.78 3.70
CA LEU A 118 -18.31 10.02 2.95
C LEU A 118 -17.01 10.77 2.61
N VAL A 119 -16.02 10.71 3.50
CA VAL A 119 -14.69 11.29 3.20
C VAL A 119 -14.11 10.67 1.93
N ALA A 120 -14.25 9.36 1.74
CA ALA A 120 -13.76 8.69 0.55
C ALA A 120 -14.55 9.05 -0.72
N LEU A 121 -15.80 9.50 -0.61
CA LEU A 121 -16.59 9.97 -1.77
C LEU A 121 -15.96 11.20 -2.46
N ILE A 122 -15.16 11.98 -1.73
CA ILE A 122 -14.45 13.13 -2.30
C ILE A 122 -13.57 12.68 -3.49
N LEU A 123 -13.04 11.46 -3.46
CA LEU A 123 -12.22 10.90 -4.55
C LEU A 123 -13.00 10.76 -5.87
N VAL A 124 -14.33 10.59 -5.82
CA VAL A 124 -15.17 10.52 -7.03
C VAL A 124 -15.13 11.84 -7.81
N LEU A 125 -14.92 12.96 -7.12
CA LEU A 125 -14.77 14.27 -7.76
C LEU A 125 -13.50 14.37 -8.62
N THR A 126 -12.57 13.44 -8.50
CA THR A 126 -11.39 13.37 -9.37
C THR A 126 -11.71 12.81 -10.76
N ILE A 127 -12.84 12.12 -10.96
CA ILE A 127 -13.22 11.53 -12.26
C ILE A 127 -13.23 12.57 -13.40
N PRO A 128 -13.86 13.74 -13.27
CA PRO A 128 -13.81 14.76 -14.33
C PRO A 128 -12.40 15.24 -14.64
N VAL A 129 -11.53 15.29 -13.63
CA VAL A 129 -10.12 15.69 -13.80
C VAL A 129 -9.38 14.59 -14.57
N ILE A 130 -9.54 13.33 -14.21
CA ILE A 130 -8.95 12.16 -14.90
C ILE A 130 -9.37 12.16 -16.38
N VAL A 131 -10.67 12.36 -16.64
CA VAL A 131 -11.21 12.40 -18.02
C VAL A 131 -10.59 13.51 -18.88
N ARG A 132 -10.23 14.64 -18.28
CA ARG A 132 -9.65 15.79 -19.00
C ARG A 132 -8.13 15.73 -19.15
N THR A 133 -7.44 15.11 -18.18
CA THR A 133 -5.98 15.19 -18.10
C THR A 133 -5.26 13.92 -18.53
N VAL A 134 -5.87 12.74 -18.33
CA VAL A 134 -5.27 11.46 -18.70
C VAL A 134 -5.69 11.10 -20.12
N PRO A 135 -4.74 10.93 -21.08
CA PRO A 135 -5.08 10.56 -22.44
C PRO A 135 -5.74 9.17 -22.50
N ALA A 136 -6.67 9.00 -23.45
CA ALA A 136 -7.18 7.69 -23.78
C ALA A 136 -6.15 7.02 -24.71
N GLU A 137 -5.51 5.98 -24.22
CA GLU A 137 -4.55 5.20 -24.99
C GLU A 137 -5.26 4.12 -25.81
N GLU A 138 -4.79 3.90 -27.03
CA GLU A 138 -5.16 2.70 -27.77
C GLU A 138 -4.38 1.52 -27.15
N THR A 139 -5.12 0.56 -26.65
CA THR A 139 -4.55 -0.61 -25.97
C THR A 139 -4.46 -1.78 -26.93
N ALA A 140 -3.33 -2.48 -26.91
CA ALA A 140 -3.21 -3.78 -27.58
C ALA A 140 -4.05 -4.83 -26.83
N GLN A 141 -4.57 -5.82 -27.57
CA GLN A 141 -5.20 -6.97 -26.93
C GLN A 141 -4.09 -7.79 -26.24
N ALA A 142 -3.89 -7.56 -24.97
CA ALA A 142 -3.01 -8.38 -24.15
C ALA A 142 -3.81 -9.48 -23.46
N HIS A 143 -3.19 -10.64 -23.31
CA HIS A 143 -3.81 -11.78 -22.61
C HIS A 143 -3.73 -11.56 -21.10
N VAL A 144 -4.89 -11.57 -20.42
CA VAL A 144 -4.95 -11.47 -18.95
C VAL A 144 -4.97 -12.88 -18.37
N ASP A 145 -3.94 -13.22 -17.62
CA ASP A 145 -3.84 -14.52 -16.92
C ASP A 145 -4.77 -14.55 -15.68
N VAL A 146 -6.07 -14.79 -15.96
CA VAL A 146 -7.10 -14.86 -14.92
C VAL A 146 -6.84 -16.02 -13.94
N LEU A 147 -6.29 -17.13 -14.43
CA LEU A 147 -6.03 -18.32 -13.60
C LEU A 147 -4.85 -18.08 -12.64
N GLY A 148 -3.78 -17.46 -13.14
CA GLY A 148 -2.66 -17.04 -12.29
C GLY A 148 -3.08 -16.05 -11.20
N LEU A 149 -3.90 -15.04 -11.55
CA LEU A 149 -4.50 -14.11 -10.57
C LEU A 149 -5.34 -14.83 -9.52
N PHE A 150 -6.14 -15.80 -9.92
CA PHE A 150 -6.94 -16.61 -9.00
C PHE A 150 -6.07 -17.39 -8.01
N PHE A 151 -5.01 -18.04 -8.47
CA PHE A 151 -4.10 -18.76 -7.58
C PHE A 151 -3.39 -17.83 -6.60
N ILE A 152 -2.94 -16.64 -7.08
CA ILE A 152 -2.35 -15.62 -6.21
C ILE A 152 -3.36 -15.18 -5.15
N ALA A 153 -4.60 -14.93 -5.52
CA ALA A 153 -5.66 -14.53 -4.58
C ALA A 153 -5.90 -15.62 -3.52
N VAL A 154 -5.98 -16.87 -3.92
CA VAL A 154 -6.23 -18.00 -3.03
C VAL A 154 -5.07 -18.19 -2.04
N PHE A 155 -3.83 -18.29 -2.51
CA PHE A 155 -2.72 -18.54 -1.59
C PHE A 155 -2.42 -17.35 -0.69
N SER A 156 -2.48 -16.11 -1.20
CA SER A 156 -2.25 -14.90 -0.39
C SER A 156 -3.31 -14.73 0.70
N SER A 157 -4.58 -14.92 0.36
CA SER A 157 -5.67 -14.87 1.34
C SER A 157 -5.52 -15.94 2.41
N SER A 158 -5.22 -17.18 1.99
CA SER A 158 -5.05 -18.30 2.91
C SER A 158 -3.83 -18.12 3.82
N LEU A 159 -2.73 -17.58 3.29
CA LEU A 159 -1.52 -17.28 4.08
C LEU A 159 -1.80 -16.23 5.16
N ILE A 160 -2.55 -15.16 4.82
CA ILE A 160 -2.91 -14.12 5.79
C ILE A 160 -3.84 -14.68 6.87
N ILE A 161 -4.82 -15.52 6.51
CA ILE A 161 -5.71 -16.18 7.47
C ILE A 161 -4.92 -17.14 8.37
N PHE A 162 -3.97 -17.88 7.81
CA PHE A 162 -3.08 -18.75 8.58
C PHE A 162 -2.27 -17.96 9.61
N VAL A 163 -1.58 -16.89 9.20
CA VAL A 163 -0.79 -16.06 10.11
C VAL A 163 -1.64 -15.42 11.21
N GLY A 164 -2.90 -15.08 10.92
CA GLY A 164 -3.81 -14.49 11.89
C GLY A 164 -4.37 -15.47 12.92
N ASN A 165 -4.59 -16.73 12.55
CA ASN A 165 -5.29 -17.71 13.38
C ASN A 165 -4.47 -18.98 13.69
N PHE A 166 -3.33 -19.17 13.04
CA PHE A 166 -2.49 -20.38 13.10
C PHE A 166 -3.26 -21.69 12.86
N ALA A 167 -4.34 -21.62 12.05
CA ALA A 167 -5.16 -22.78 11.72
C ALA A 167 -4.51 -23.60 10.60
N TRP A 168 -4.50 -24.92 10.75
CA TRP A 168 -3.84 -25.83 9.79
C TRP A 168 -4.47 -25.80 8.38
N LEU A 169 -5.80 -25.66 8.31
CA LEU A 169 -6.52 -25.70 7.03
C LEU A 169 -6.12 -24.56 6.07
N PRO A 170 -6.08 -23.28 6.49
CA PRO A 170 -5.53 -22.22 5.65
C PRO A 170 -4.06 -22.43 5.26
N ALA A 171 -3.24 -23.04 6.12
CA ALA A 171 -1.86 -23.37 5.80
C ALA A 171 -1.78 -24.35 4.61
N VAL A 172 -2.59 -25.41 4.65
CA VAL A 172 -2.65 -26.40 3.56
C VAL A 172 -3.15 -25.77 2.26
N VAL A 173 -4.22 -24.94 2.34
CA VAL A 173 -4.75 -24.24 1.14
C VAL A 173 -3.71 -23.28 0.57
N ALA A 174 -2.95 -22.58 1.40
CA ALA A 174 -1.86 -21.71 0.95
C ALA A 174 -0.76 -22.51 0.23
N LEU A 175 -0.31 -23.63 0.80
CA LEU A 175 0.71 -24.49 0.19
C LEU A 175 0.25 -25.08 -1.14
N VAL A 176 -0.99 -25.58 -1.20
CA VAL A 176 -1.58 -26.11 -2.44
C VAL A 176 -1.72 -24.98 -3.48
N GLY A 177 -2.18 -23.80 -3.07
CA GLY A 177 -2.31 -22.63 -3.95
C GLY A 177 -0.96 -22.18 -4.53
N ILE A 178 0.09 -22.15 -3.70
CA ILE A 178 1.47 -21.87 -4.16
C ILE A 178 1.95 -22.94 -5.14
N ALA A 179 1.75 -24.22 -4.84
CA ALA A 179 2.16 -25.31 -5.71
C ALA A 179 1.44 -25.26 -7.08
N LEU A 180 0.14 -24.98 -7.08
CA LEU A 180 -0.66 -24.81 -8.30
C LEU A 180 -0.21 -23.56 -9.08
N PHE A 181 0.10 -22.46 -8.42
CA PHE A 181 0.65 -21.27 -9.07
C PHE A 181 2.01 -21.54 -9.72
N ILE A 182 2.93 -22.20 -9.00
CA ILE A 182 4.24 -22.60 -9.54
C ILE A 182 4.07 -23.53 -10.75
N TRP A 183 3.19 -24.51 -10.66
CA TRP A 183 2.88 -25.39 -11.78
C TRP A 183 2.33 -24.59 -12.97
N HIS A 184 1.40 -23.67 -12.73
CA HIS A 184 0.77 -22.85 -13.76
C HIS A 184 1.79 -21.99 -14.53
N ILE A 185 2.69 -21.28 -13.84
CA ILE A 185 3.71 -20.44 -14.48
C ILE A 185 4.76 -21.22 -15.26
N HIS A 186 4.96 -22.50 -14.97
CA HIS A 186 5.87 -23.37 -15.74
C HIS A 186 5.15 -24.09 -16.90
N ALA A 187 3.84 -24.29 -16.79
CA ALA A 187 3.05 -24.99 -17.80
C ALA A 187 2.56 -24.08 -18.94
N HIS A 188 2.48 -22.77 -18.70
CA HIS A 188 1.92 -21.80 -19.65
C HIS A 188 2.93 -20.69 -19.93
N GLY A 189 3.09 -20.30 -21.21
CA GLY A 189 4.07 -19.30 -21.65
C GLY A 189 3.65 -17.83 -21.42
N GLU A 190 2.34 -17.57 -21.34
CA GLU A 190 1.79 -16.21 -21.19
C GLU A 190 1.19 -16.04 -19.78
N THR A 191 2.05 -16.00 -18.78
CA THR A 191 1.66 -15.88 -17.39
C THR A 191 2.00 -14.49 -16.85
N ILE A 192 1.26 -14.03 -15.81
CA ILE A 192 1.49 -12.75 -15.12
C ILE A 192 2.92 -12.59 -14.63
N VAL A 193 3.51 -13.68 -14.15
CA VAL A 193 4.88 -13.70 -13.64
C VAL A 193 5.65 -14.73 -14.44
N GLN A 194 6.66 -14.27 -15.17
CA GLN A 194 7.53 -15.18 -15.92
C GLN A 194 8.61 -15.74 -14.99
N PRO A 195 8.86 -17.07 -15.00
CA PRO A 195 9.86 -17.71 -14.13
C PRO A 195 11.26 -17.14 -14.27
N GLU A 196 11.59 -16.56 -15.44
CA GLU A 196 12.88 -15.95 -15.77
C GLU A 196 13.23 -14.78 -14.82
N PHE A 197 12.23 -14.05 -14.33
CA PHE A 197 12.48 -12.96 -13.37
C PHE A 197 13.12 -13.45 -12.07
N PHE A 198 12.76 -14.66 -11.63
CA PHE A 198 13.32 -15.23 -10.39
C PHE A 198 14.76 -15.73 -10.55
N HIS A 199 15.24 -15.94 -11.78
CA HIS A 199 16.64 -16.23 -12.03
C HIS A 199 17.55 -15.00 -11.90
N ASN A 200 16.98 -13.79 -11.95
CA ASN A 200 17.72 -12.56 -11.74
C ASN A 200 17.84 -12.25 -10.24
N GLY A 201 19.01 -12.57 -9.65
CA GLY A 201 19.24 -12.34 -8.21
C GLY A 201 19.09 -10.88 -7.76
N ARG A 202 19.32 -9.90 -8.66
CA ARG A 202 19.09 -8.48 -8.34
C ARG A 202 17.60 -8.19 -8.18
N TYR A 203 16.77 -8.76 -9.05
CA TYR A 203 15.31 -8.62 -8.94
C TYR A 203 14.80 -9.22 -7.64
N VAL A 204 15.17 -10.46 -7.32
CA VAL A 204 14.76 -11.15 -6.09
C VAL A 204 15.21 -10.38 -4.85
N THR A 205 16.47 -9.90 -4.81
CA THR A 205 16.97 -9.10 -3.69
C THR A 205 16.19 -7.80 -3.52
N THR A 206 15.87 -7.10 -4.61
CA THR A 206 15.07 -5.87 -4.55
C THR A 206 13.66 -6.16 -4.05
N LEU A 207 13.02 -7.23 -4.53
CA LEU A 207 11.70 -7.66 -4.07
C LEU A 207 11.69 -7.95 -2.56
N LEU A 208 12.70 -8.67 -2.06
CA LEU A 208 12.84 -8.96 -0.62
C LEU A 208 13.05 -7.69 0.20
N VAL A 209 13.88 -6.75 -0.27
CA VAL A 209 14.07 -5.46 0.42
C VAL A 209 12.76 -4.69 0.50
N VAL A 210 12.02 -4.59 -0.59
CA VAL A 210 10.72 -3.92 -0.62
C VAL A 210 9.75 -4.59 0.35
N LEU A 211 9.65 -5.92 0.32
CA LEU A 211 8.79 -6.69 1.22
C LEU A 211 9.10 -6.40 2.68
N VAL A 212 10.39 -6.45 3.06
CA VAL A 212 10.83 -6.21 4.45
C VAL A 212 10.55 -4.77 4.86
N VAL A 213 10.86 -3.79 4.01
CA VAL A 213 10.69 -2.37 4.33
C VAL A 213 9.20 -2.02 4.50
N TYR A 214 8.32 -2.44 3.59
CA TYR A 214 6.88 -2.19 3.70
C TYR A 214 6.24 -2.92 4.89
N SER A 215 6.61 -4.20 5.10
CA SER A 215 6.11 -4.96 6.26
C SER A 215 6.53 -4.32 7.59
N THR A 216 7.77 -3.83 7.66
CA THR A 216 8.30 -3.20 8.85
C THR A 216 7.64 -1.84 9.10
N GLN A 217 7.35 -1.06 8.06
CA GLN A 217 6.63 0.22 8.20
C GLN A 217 5.24 0.01 8.80
N LEU A 218 4.47 -0.93 8.24
CA LEU A 218 3.14 -1.24 8.74
C LEU A 218 3.21 -1.85 10.16
N GLY A 219 4.18 -2.71 10.41
CA GLY A 219 4.42 -3.29 11.73
C GLY A 219 4.74 -2.23 12.77
N LEU A 220 5.65 -1.30 12.46
CA LEU A 220 6.04 -0.22 13.36
C LEU A 220 4.87 0.73 13.66
N SER A 221 4.19 1.22 12.62
CA SER A 221 3.15 2.25 12.74
C SER A 221 1.82 1.71 13.26
N ALA A 222 1.41 0.50 12.87
CA ALA A 222 0.10 -0.05 13.21
C ALA A 222 0.09 -0.98 14.43
N VAL A 223 1.25 -1.53 14.82
CA VAL A 223 1.33 -2.52 15.90
C VAL A 223 2.28 -2.06 17.01
N VAL A 224 3.56 -1.82 16.69
CA VAL A 224 4.59 -1.58 17.70
C VAL A 224 4.36 -0.27 18.45
N ILE A 225 4.18 0.85 17.74
CA ILE A 225 3.98 2.16 18.39
C ILE A 225 2.67 2.20 19.16
N PRO A 226 1.50 1.82 18.60
CA PRO A 226 0.25 1.78 19.37
C PRO A 226 0.33 0.83 20.57
N GLY A 227 0.95 -0.34 20.40
CA GLY A 227 1.14 -1.30 21.49
C GLY A 227 2.05 -0.75 22.60
N ALA A 228 3.17 -0.14 22.26
CA ALA A 228 4.07 0.48 23.24
C ALA A 228 3.38 1.60 24.01
N VAL A 229 2.67 2.48 23.32
CA VAL A 229 1.96 3.61 23.95
C VAL A 229 0.88 3.10 24.91
N GLN A 230 0.15 2.06 24.54
CA GLN A 230 -0.94 1.52 25.36
C GLN A 230 -0.45 0.65 26.50
N TYR A 231 0.45 -0.30 26.24
CA TYR A 231 0.81 -1.33 27.22
C TYR A 231 2.07 -1.00 28.05
N VAL A 232 2.99 -0.19 27.49
CA VAL A 232 4.25 0.19 28.18
C VAL A 232 4.11 1.55 28.85
N HIS A 233 3.54 2.53 28.13
CA HIS A 233 3.40 3.90 28.64
C HIS A 233 2.02 4.20 29.25
N HIS A 234 1.08 3.24 29.21
CA HIS A 234 -0.29 3.37 29.77
C HIS A 234 -1.05 4.61 29.28
N GLN A 235 -0.82 5.01 28.03
CA GLN A 235 -1.45 6.15 27.38
C GLN A 235 -2.55 5.70 26.40
N THR A 236 -3.32 6.65 25.88
CA THR A 236 -4.44 6.35 24.97
C THR A 236 -3.96 6.08 23.54
N LEU A 237 -4.76 5.36 22.76
CA LEU A 237 -4.52 5.17 21.32
C LEU A 237 -4.53 6.49 20.53
N ALA A 238 -5.27 7.50 21.02
CA ALA A 238 -5.23 8.84 20.44
C ALA A 238 -3.81 9.44 20.53
N THR A 239 -3.14 9.27 21.68
CA THR A 239 -1.73 9.69 21.84
C THR A 239 -0.81 8.97 20.85
N ALA A 240 -0.99 7.66 20.66
CA ALA A 240 -0.20 6.91 19.69
C ALA A 240 -0.36 7.48 18.27
N SER A 241 -1.58 7.84 17.88
CA SER A 241 -1.86 8.47 16.59
C SER A 241 -1.10 9.79 16.43
N PHE A 242 -1.10 10.65 17.44
CA PHE A 242 -0.35 11.92 17.40
C PHE A 242 1.18 11.72 17.34
N LEU A 243 1.71 10.71 17.99
CA LEU A 243 3.16 10.42 17.97
C LEU A 243 3.67 9.96 16.60
N ILE A 244 2.79 9.39 15.77
CA ILE A 244 3.12 8.93 14.41
C ILE A 244 3.12 10.08 13.39
N VAL A 245 2.32 11.14 13.63
CA VAL A 245 2.13 12.28 12.70
C VAL A 245 3.44 12.94 12.26
N PRO A 246 4.40 13.28 13.15
CA PRO A 246 5.68 13.88 12.73
C PRO A 246 6.48 12.98 11.80
N GLY A 247 6.41 11.65 11.99
CA GLY A 247 7.04 10.68 11.11
C GLY A 247 6.50 10.75 9.69
N TYR A 248 5.17 10.72 9.53
CA TYR A 248 4.54 10.84 8.21
C TYR A 248 4.82 12.20 7.55
N ALA A 249 4.87 13.29 8.34
CA ALA A 249 5.25 14.61 7.82
C ALA A 249 6.68 14.63 7.26
N VAL A 250 7.64 14.05 7.98
CA VAL A 250 9.02 13.92 7.51
C VAL A 250 9.10 13.05 6.27
N GLY A 251 8.41 11.91 6.25
CA GLY A 251 8.35 11.03 5.08
C GLY A 251 7.78 11.75 3.84
N ALA A 252 6.73 12.55 4.01
CA ALA A 252 6.16 13.34 2.93
C ALA A 252 7.15 14.37 2.37
N ILE A 253 7.87 15.08 3.25
CA ILE A 253 8.89 16.06 2.84
C ILE A 253 10.05 15.37 2.10
N VAL A 254 10.57 14.26 2.63
CA VAL A 254 11.67 13.51 2.01
C VAL A 254 11.25 12.95 0.66
N GLY A 255 10.04 12.39 0.54
CA GLY A 255 9.48 11.91 -0.71
C GLY A 255 9.35 13.03 -1.77
N ALA A 256 8.87 14.21 -1.36
CA ALA A 256 8.81 15.38 -2.26
C ALA A 256 10.19 15.85 -2.73
N LEU A 257 11.21 15.68 -1.90
CA LEU A 257 12.61 16.04 -2.20
C LEU A 257 13.39 14.92 -2.89
N SER A 258 12.78 13.75 -3.14
CA SER A 258 13.45 12.56 -3.69
C SER A 258 14.18 12.84 -5.01
N GLY A 259 13.60 13.68 -5.88
CA GLY A 259 14.24 14.12 -7.11
C GLY A 259 15.55 14.90 -6.89
N GLN A 260 15.61 15.74 -5.84
CA GLN A 260 16.81 16.47 -5.47
C GLN A 260 17.84 15.55 -4.82
N ILE A 261 17.40 14.63 -3.98
CA ILE A 261 18.22 13.58 -3.37
C ILE A 261 18.85 12.71 -4.46
N GLY A 262 18.05 12.29 -5.45
CA GLY A 262 18.50 11.48 -6.58
C GLY A 262 19.52 12.15 -7.50
N LYS A 263 19.56 13.51 -7.53
CA LYS A 263 20.61 14.27 -8.22
C LYS A 263 21.95 14.29 -7.46
N ARG A 264 21.92 14.18 -6.14
CA ARG A 264 23.11 14.23 -5.27
C ARG A 264 23.65 12.87 -4.87
N LEU A 265 22.78 11.87 -4.76
CA LEU A 265 23.13 10.53 -4.34
C LEU A 265 22.96 9.53 -5.48
N THR A 266 23.93 8.64 -5.64
CA THR A 266 23.75 7.47 -6.50
C THR A 266 22.69 6.54 -5.88
N SER A 267 21.97 5.77 -6.70
CA SER A 267 20.92 4.86 -6.22
C SER A 267 21.42 3.92 -5.12
N ARG A 268 22.66 3.41 -5.24
CA ARG A 268 23.28 2.57 -4.20
C ARG A 268 23.45 3.30 -2.88
N ARG A 269 23.95 4.54 -2.90
CA ARG A 269 24.14 5.35 -1.69
C ARG A 269 22.81 5.72 -1.05
N ALA A 270 21.79 6.06 -1.86
CA ALA A 270 20.45 6.35 -1.37
C ALA A 270 19.86 5.14 -0.64
N ILE A 271 19.90 3.94 -1.24
CA ILE A 271 19.41 2.71 -0.61
C ILE A 271 20.17 2.40 0.70
N LEU A 272 21.50 2.52 0.71
CA LEU A 272 22.28 2.28 1.93
C LEU A 272 21.95 3.28 3.03
N THR A 273 21.76 4.56 2.69
CA THR A 273 21.35 5.60 3.65
C THR A 273 19.95 5.32 4.18
N ALA A 274 19.01 4.97 3.30
CA ALA A 274 17.65 4.62 3.65
C ALA A 274 17.60 3.43 4.63
N LEU A 275 18.29 2.35 4.30
CA LEU A 275 18.36 1.16 5.16
C LEU A 275 19.07 1.46 6.49
N GLY A 276 20.11 2.32 6.47
CA GLY A 276 20.77 2.79 7.69
C GLY A 276 19.81 3.56 8.61
N LEU A 277 19.02 4.48 8.07
CA LEU A 277 18.02 5.23 8.84
C LEU A 277 16.95 4.29 9.43
N ILE A 278 16.45 3.33 8.62
CA ILE A 278 15.49 2.33 9.07
C ILE A 278 16.08 1.46 10.18
N LEU A 279 17.31 0.99 10.03
CA LEU A 279 17.98 0.18 11.05
C LEU A 279 18.13 0.95 12.35
N VAL A 280 18.59 2.20 12.30
CA VAL A 280 18.73 3.06 13.50
C VAL A 280 17.36 3.26 14.16
N ALA A 281 16.30 3.50 13.38
CA ALA A 281 14.96 3.64 13.91
C ALA A 281 14.48 2.38 14.67
N LEU A 282 14.74 1.20 14.10
CA LEU A 282 14.37 -0.08 14.72
C LEU A 282 15.18 -0.36 15.98
N VAL A 283 16.50 -0.10 15.97
CA VAL A 283 17.36 -0.26 17.14
C VAL A 283 16.93 0.69 18.26
N LEU A 284 16.67 1.96 17.94
CA LEU A 284 16.14 2.92 18.92
C LEU A 284 14.83 2.43 19.54
N THR A 285 13.91 1.94 18.70
CA THR A 285 12.65 1.39 19.20
C THR A 285 12.90 0.18 20.09
N ALA A 286 13.72 -0.77 19.67
CA ALA A 286 13.96 -1.99 20.42
C ALA A 286 14.65 -1.75 21.77
N CYS A 287 15.63 -0.84 21.82
CA CYS A 287 16.43 -0.59 23.01
C CYS A 287 15.79 0.40 23.99
N LEU A 288 15.03 1.37 23.51
CA LEU A 288 14.57 2.51 24.30
C LEU A 288 13.05 2.66 24.38
N ILE A 289 12.30 1.65 23.91
CA ILE A 289 10.84 1.68 23.86
C ILE A 289 10.18 1.95 25.23
N SER A 290 10.81 1.51 26.32
CA SER A 290 10.28 1.66 27.68
C SER A 290 10.67 2.97 28.36
N GLN A 291 11.61 3.73 27.80
CA GLN A 291 12.14 4.91 28.49
C GLN A 291 11.27 6.15 28.30
N ASN A 292 10.97 6.52 27.06
CA ASN A 292 10.19 7.74 26.79
C ASN A 292 9.45 7.63 25.45
N THR A 293 8.24 8.18 25.39
CA THR A 293 7.42 8.27 24.17
C THR A 293 8.06 9.10 23.06
N TRP A 294 8.93 10.07 23.37
CA TRP A 294 9.66 10.85 22.38
C TRP A 294 10.62 9.99 21.53
N VAL A 295 11.10 8.89 22.07
CA VAL A 295 11.92 7.93 21.31
C VAL A 295 11.11 7.35 20.15
N LEU A 296 9.82 7.05 20.36
CA LEU A 296 8.92 6.54 19.34
C LEU A 296 8.71 7.56 18.21
N VAL A 297 8.61 8.86 18.56
CA VAL A 297 8.50 9.94 17.58
C VAL A 297 9.76 10.01 16.71
N ILE A 298 10.94 10.03 17.33
CA ILE A 298 12.23 10.10 16.62
C ILE A 298 12.40 8.85 15.74
N ALA A 299 12.11 7.68 16.26
CA ALA A 299 12.18 6.43 15.52
C ALA A 299 11.25 6.46 14.29
N MET A 300 10.01 6.93 14.45
CA MET A 300 9.08 7.05 13.33
C MET A 300 9.53 8.08 12.29
N MET A 301 10.12 9.20 12.71
CA MET A 301 10.70 10.20 11.80
C MET A 301 11.86 9.63 10.98
N LEU A 302 12.78 8.93 11.63
CA LEU A 302 13.94 8.30 10.96
C LEU A 302 13.47 7.18 10.01
N PHE A 303 12.52 6.36 10.46
CA PHE A 303 11.96 5.30 9.65
C PHE A 303 11.29 5.84 8.39
N SER A 304 10.39 6.81 8.55
CA SER A 304 9.65 7.41 7.43
C SER A 304 10.58 8.17 6.46
N ALA A 305 11.64 8.80 6.97
CA ALA A 305 12.66 9.42 6.13
C ALA A 305 13.38 8.37 5.26
N GLY A 306 13.80 7.25 5.86
CA GLY A 306 14.44 6.15 5.14
C GLY A 306 13.47 5.49 4.14
N PHE A 307 12.22 5.29 4.53
CA PHE A 307 11.19 4.72 3.65
C PHE A 307 10.93 5.59 2.41
N ALA A 308 10.97 6.91 2.55
CA ALA A 308 10.65 7.85 1.49
C ALA A 308 11.84 8.20 0.56
N MET A 309 13.06 7.72 0.88
CA MET A 309 14.26 7.87 0.05
C MET A 309 14.33 6.85 -1.08
#